data_8480281112ebc3c21d0b24194cf223dc
#
_entry.id   8480281112ebc3c21d0b24194cf223dc
#
_cell.length_a   1.000
_cell.length_b   1.000
_cell.length_c   1.000
_cell.angle_alpha   90.00
_cell.angle_beta   90.00
_cell.angle_gamma   90.00
#
_symmetry.space_group_name_H-M   'P 1'
#
loop_
_entity.id
_entity.type
_entity.pdbx_description
1 polymer ?
#
loop_
_entity_poly.entity_id
_entity_poly.type
_entity_poly.pdbx_seq_one_letter_code
_entity_poly.pdbx_strand_id
1 'polypeptide(L)'
;GRVVVMADADDSYDWTSLGEFVKKMDEGYDLVMGNRFKGGIEPGAMPALHRYLGNPVLSTLARVMYGIPIADFHCGMRAFTREAFERMNPRTPGMEFATEMVINASHAGLRIAEIPTRLYPDKRDRAPHLRSFRDGWRHLRFMLTYAPDWLYLMPGSILSLIGVLGMALLAPGPVEVGNVQLGIHFLAVASLFTLLGANVIWFGLLARLTNAQRNPVRSDSSFGRLLRYFTLERGLILGAGLTA
;
A
#
# COMPACT_ATOMS: atom_id res chain seq x y z
N GLY A 1 -3.51 -28.30 -11.04
CA GLY A 1 -3.47 -28.69 -9.62
C GLY A 1 -4.29 -27.74 -8.76
N ARG A 2 -4.61 -28.18 -7.54
CA ARG A 2 -5.36 -27.34 -6.56
C ARG A 2 -4.47 -26.27 -5.95
N VAL A 3 -3.21 -26.57 -5.71
CA VAL A 3 -2.19 -25.69 -5.13
C VAL A 3 -1.09 -25.43 -6.16
N VAL A 4 -0.64 -24.20 -6.23
CA VAL A 4 0.50 -23.75 -7.04
C VAL A 4 1.56 -23.21 -6.09
N VAL A 5 2.81 -23.66 -6.26
CA VAL A 5 3.97 -23.05 -5.60
C VAL A 5 4.83 -22.40 -6.67
N MET A 6 5.24 -21.16 -6.42
CA MET A 6 6.14 -20.42 -7.30
C MET A 6 7.34 -19.90 -6.52
N ALA A 7 8.47 -19.79 -7.19
CA ALA A 7 9.68 -19.16 -6.70
C ALA A 7 10.50 -18.64 -7.89
N ASP A 8 11.53 -17.85 -7.61
CA ASP A 8 12.47 -17.39 -8.62
C ASP A 8 13.28 -18.58 -9.17
N ALA A 9 13.50 -18.62 -10.48
CA ALA A 9 14.18 -19.73 -11.18
C ALA A 9 15.71 -19.55 -11.18
N ASP A 10 16.30 -19.20 -10.02
CA ASP A 10 17.74 -18.91 -9.86
C ASP A 10 18.43 -19.77 -8.79
N ASP A 11 17.73 -20.79 -8.33
CA ASP A 11 18.19 -21.72 -7.28
C ASP A 11 18.53 -21.03 -5.95
N SER A 12 17.90 -19.87 -5.69
CA SER A 12 18.13 -19.11 -4.45
C SER A 12 17.26 -19.53 -3.28
N TYR A 13 16.26 -20.39 -3.49
CA TYR A 13 15.36 -20.84 -2.45
C TYR A 13 15.53 -22.31 -2.07
N ASP A 14 15.31 -22.60 -0.78
CA ASP A 14 15.32 -23.95 -0.25
C ASP A 14 14.00 -24.67 -0.53
N TRP A 15 14.00 -25.56 -1.50
CA TRP A 15 12.84 -26.38 -1.86
C TRP A 15 12.50 -27.46 -0.83
N THR A 16 13.37 -27.74 0.15
CA THR A 16 13.06 -28.68 1.22
C THR A 16 11.93 -28.17 2.12
N SER A 17 11.72 -26.85 2.16
CA SER A 17 10.60 -26.22 2.87
C SER A 17 9.23 -26.40 2.19
N LEU A 18 9.16 -26.98 0.99
CA LEU A 18 7.92 -27.12 0.21
C LEU A 18 6.80 -27.82 0.99
N GLY A 19 7.15 -28.82 1.82
CA GLY A 19 6.19 -29.52 2.66
C GLY A 19 5.47 -28.62 3.66
N GLU A 20 6.15 -27.60 4.18
CA GLU A 20 5.54 -26.63 5.11
C GLU A 20 4.55 -25.71 4.40
N PHE A 21 4.84 -25.30 3.15
CA PHE A 21 3.89 -24.57 2.32
C PHE A 21 2.61 -25.37 2.09
N VAL A 22 2.74 -26.63 1.68
CA VAL A 22 1.58 -27.52 1.43
C VAL A 22 0.78 -27.72 2.72
N LYS A 23 1.44 -27.97 3.85
CA LYS A 23 0.79 -28.11 5.15
C LYS A 23 -0.04 -26.88 5.50
N LYS A 24 0.50 -25.68 5.32
CA LYS A 24 -0.24 -24.42 5.56
C LYS A 24 -1.43 -24.27 4.61
N MET A 25 -1.28 -24.67 3.36
CA MET A 25 -2.41 -24.69 2.41
C MET A 25 -3.51 -25.66 2.85
N ASP A 26 -3.16 -26.81 3.40
CA ASP A 26 -4.12 -27.80 3.92
C ASP A 26 -4.80 -27.33 5.23
N GLU A 27 -4.15 -26.45 6.01
CA GLU A 27 -4.76 -25.74 7.14
C GLU A 27 -5.80 -24.68 6.70
N GLY A 28 -6.02 -24.51 5.39
CA GLY A 28 -7.01 -23.61 4.80
C GLY A 28 -6.52 -22.18 4.59
N TYR A 29 -5.21 -21.94 4.53
CA TYR A 29 -4.68 -20.66 4.06
C TYR A 29 -4.79 -20.57 2.53
N ASP A 30 -5.09 -19.37 2.04
CA ASP A 30 -5.28 -19.09 0.61
C ASP A 30 -3.99 -18.66 -0.09
N LEU A 31 -3.11 -17.98 0.67
CA LEU A 31 -1.78 -17.53 0.24
C LEU A 31 -0.79 -17.75 1.37
N VAL A 32 0.32 -18.44 1.07
CA VAL A 32 1.43 -18.65 2.00
C VAL A 32 2.68 -18.03 1.42
N MET A 33 3.32 -17.14 2.18
CA MET A 33 4.54 -16.42 1.79
C MET A 33 5.75 -17.01 2.50
N GLY A 34 6.87 -17.12 1.82
CA GLY A 34 8.14 -17.33 2.49
C GLY A 34 8.58 -16.09 3.27
N ASN A 35 9.31 -16.27 4.36
CA ASN A 35 9.93 -15.18 5.12
C ASN A 35 11.43 -15.46 5.27
N ARG A 36 12.21 -14.75 4.47
CA ARG A 36 13.68 -14.88 4.43
C ARG A 36 14.35 -14.37 5.70
N PHE A 37 13.75 -13.36 6.34
CA PHE A 37 14.29 -12.79 7.58
C PHE A 37 14.13 -13.75 8.77
N LYS A 38 13.08 -14.59 8.78
CA LYS A 38 12.87 -15.63 9.79
C LYS A 38 13.62 -16.93 9.47
N GLY A 39 13.73 -17.28 8.18
CA GLY A 39 14.36 -18.52 7.74
C GLY A 39 15.88 -18.46 7.62
N GLY A 40 16.42 -17.25 7.48
CA GLY A 40 17.86 -16.98 7.33
C GLY A 40 18.24 -16.57 5.92
N ILE A 41 19.17 -15.63 5.86
CA ILE A 41 19.74 -15.08 4.63
C ILE A 41 21.22 -15.37 4.64
N GLU A 42 21.67 -16.26 3.77
CA GLU A 42 23.08 -16.67 3.67
C GLU A 42 23.98 -15.51 3.22
N PRO A 43 25.26 -15.52 3.61
CA PRO A 43 26.20 -14.50 3.19
C PRO A 43 26.23 -14.35 1.65
N GLY A 44 26.10 -13.13 1.15
CA GLY A 44 26.09 -12.86 -0.30
C GLY A 44 24.74 -13.06 -1.01
N ALA A 45 23.72 -13.66 -0.33
CA ALA A 45 22.42 -13.90 -0.93
C ALA A 45 21.58 -12.65 -1.14
N MET A 46 21.82 -11.59 -0.37
CA MET A 46 21.09 -10.34 -0.47
C MET A 46 22.04 -9.15 -0.21
N PRO A 47 22.03 -8.10 -1.07
CA PRO A 47 22.78 -6.88 -0.82
C PRO A 47 22.40 -6.23 0.51
N ALA A 48 23.37 -5.66 1.23
CA ALA A 48 23.15 -5.04 2.56
C ALA A 48 22.04 -3.97 2.53
N LEU A 49 22.00 -3.14 1.49
CA LEU A 49 20.97 -2.12 1.33
C LEU A 49 19.56 -2.73 1.26
N HIS A 50 19.38 -3.85 0.58
CA HIS A 50 18.09 -4.54 0.51
C HIS A 50 17.75 -5.25 1.82
N ARG A 51 18.76 -5.86 2.47
CA ARG A 51 18.58 -6.62 3.71
C ARG A 51 18.18 -5.73 4.88
N TYR A 52 18.85 -4.58 5.06
CA TYR A 52 18.69 -3.76 6.27
C TYR A 52 17.80 -2.53 6.07
N LEU A 53 17.60 -2.05 4.85
CA LEU A 53 16.81 -0.86 4.59
C LEU A 53 15.65 -1.14 3.61
N GLY A 54 15.92 -1.54 2.38
CA GLY A 54 14.93 -1.61 1.31
C GLY A 54 13.73 -2.51 1.64
N ASN A 55 13.97 -3.79 1.85
CA ASN A 55 12.89 -4.75 2.13
C ASN A 55 12.18 -4.48 3.47
N PRO A 56 12.89 -4.20 4.61
CA PRO A 56 12.21 -3.86 5.86
C PRO A 56 11.33 -2.61 5.77
N VAL A 57 11.82 -1.54 5.14
CA VAL A 57 11.05 -0.29 4.97
C VAL A 57 9.83 -0.52 4.09
N LEU A 58 10.00 -1.11 2.90
CA LEU A 58 8.89 -1.33 1.98
C LEU A 58 7.87 -2.32 2.55
N SER A 59 8.31 -3.39 3.22
CA SER A 59 7.39 -4.33 3.89
C SER A 59 6.64 -3.68 5.06
N THR A 60 7.28 -2.78 5.80
CA THR A 60 6.63 -2.03 6.88
C THR A 60 5.59 -1.06 6.31
N LEU A 61 5.92 -0.31 5.26
CA LEU A 61 4.98 0.54 4.56
C LEU A 61 3.78 -0.26 4.04
N ALA A 62 4.02 -1.40 3.40
CA ALA A 62 2.95 -2.27 2.91
C ALA A 62 2.04 -2.76 4.06
N ARG A 63 2.61 -3.17 5.19
CA ARG A 63 1.83 -3.55 6.39
C ARG A 63 0.94 -2.43 6.89
N VAL A 64 1.50 -1.23 7.00
CA VAL A 64 0.77 -0.05 7.51
C VAL A 64 -0.30 0.39 6.52
N MET A 65 0.01 0.43 5.22
CA MET A 65 -0.91 0.91 4.18
C MET A 65 -2.07 -0.04 3.90
N TYR A 66 -1.85 -1.35 4.01
CA TYR A 66 -2.82 -2.38 3.61
C TYR A 66 -3.28 -3.29 4.75
N GLY A 67 -2.76 -3.11 5.97
CA GLY A 67 -3.12 -3.96 7.10
C GLY A 67 -2.70 -5.42 6.96
N ILE A 68 -1.63 -5.72 6.20
CA ILE A 68 -1.21 -7.08 5.88
C ILE A 68 -0.22 -7.59 6.92
N PRO A 69 -0.49 -8.71 7.62
CA PRO A 69 0.37 -9.23 8.69
C PRO A 69 1.57 -10.02 8.14
N ILE A 70 2.29 -9.48 7.14
CA ILE A 70 3.44 -10.12 6.49
C ILE A 70 4.69 -9.29 6.75
N ALA A 71 5.78 -9.93 7.17
CA ALA A 71 7.04 -9.27 7.44
C ALA A 71 7.99 -9.24 6.22
N ASP A 72 7.93 -10.26 5.34
CA ASP A 72 8.70 -10.30 4.09
C ASP A 72 7.79 -10.20 2.86
N PHE A 73 7.34 -9.02 2.57
CA PHE A 73 6.40 -8.72 1.48
C PHE A 73 6.94 -9.06 0.07
N HIS A 74 8.27 -9.04 -0.08
CA HIS A 74 8.96 -9.21 -1.36
C HIS A 74 9.59 -10.60 -1.56
N CYS A 75 9.25 -11.58 -0.72
CA CYS A 75 9.73 -12.94 -0.91
C CYS A 75 9.17 -13.53 -2.21
N GLY A 76 10.03 -14.06 -3.07
CA GLY A 76 9.63 -14.71 -4.33
C GLY A 76 8.95 -16.07 -4.10
N MET A 77 9.35 -16.81 -3.07
CA MET A 77 8.77 -18.12 -2.79
C MET A 77 7.41 -18.00 -2.09
N ARG A 78 6.36 -18.50 -2.75
CA ARG A 78 4.97 -18.44 -2.26
C ARG A 78 4.13 -19.59 -2.79
N ALA A 79 3.10 -19.94 -2.04
CA ALA A 79 2.09 -20.92 -2.46
C ALA A 79 0.69 -20.29 -2.39
N PHE A 80 -0.18 -20.68 -3.30
CA PHE A 80 -1.56 -20.22 -3.33
C PHE A 80 -2.48 -21.27 -3.96
N THR A 81 -3.77 -21.21 -3.63
CA THR A 81 -4.77 -22.03 -4.31
C THR A 81 -5.14 -21.42 -5.66
N ARG A 82 -5.61 -22.24 -6.58
CA ARG A 82 -6.15 -21.76 -7.86
C ARG A 82 -7.31 -20.78 -7.64
N GLU A 83 -8.20 -21.12 -6.71
CA GLU A 83 -9.33 -20.29 -6.35
C GLU A 83 -8.88 -18.92 -5.80
N ALA A 84 -7.89 -18.91 -4.90
CA ALA A 84 -7.30 -17.68 -4.38
C ALA A 84 -6.71 -16.83 -5.50
N PHE A 85 -6.00 -17.44 -6.46
CA PHE A 85 -5.44 -16.72 -7.61
C PHE A 85 -6.52 -16.05 -8.46
N GLU A 86 -7.61 -16.76 -8.74
CA GLU A 86 -8.75 -16.21 -9.48
C GLU A 86 -9.42 -15.04 -8.72
N ARG A 87 -9.53 -15.14 -7.38
CA ARG A 87 -10.05 -14.07 -6.53
C ARG A 87 -9.10 -12.87 -6.44
N MET A 88 -7.79 -13.09 -6.34
CA MET A 88 -6.78 -12.03 -6.37
C MET A 88 -6.78 -11.29 -7.71
N ASN A 89 -7.06 -11.97 -8.81
CA ASN A 89 -7.12 -11.41 -10.17
C ASN A 89 -5.94 -10.46 -10.50
N PRO A 90 -4.68 -10.90 -10.38
CA PRO A 90 -3.54 -10.04 -10.67
C PRO A 90 -3.46 -9.74 -12.17
N ARG A 91 -3.15 -8.48 -12.50
CA ARG A 91 -3.16 -8.00 -13.90
C ARG A 91 -1.84 -7.36 -14.32
N THR A 92 -0.99 -7.03 -13.36
CA THR A 92 0.26 -6.32 -13.62
C THR A 92 1.35 -7.29 -14.09
N PRO A 93 2.00 -7.05 -15.22
CA PRO A 93 3.16 -7.83 -15.64
C PRO A 93 4.43 -7.39 -14.88
N GLY A 94 5.44 -8.28 -14.82
CA GLY A 94 6.76 -7.96 -14.31
C GLY A 94 6.88 -7.97 -12.78
N MET A 95 7.77 -7.14 -12.24
CA MET A 95 8.14 -7.15 -10.81
C MET A 95 6.98 -6.75 -9.88
N GLU A 96 6.05 -5.95 -10.36
CA GLU A 96 4.89 -5.49 -9.60
C GLU A 96 3.86 -6.61 -9.36
N PHE A 97 3.86 -7.66 -10.18
CA PHE A 97 2.98 -8.83 -10.03
C PHE A 97 3.02 -9.43 -8.62
N ALA A 98 4.23 -9.60 -8.10
CA ALA A 98 4.43 -10.16 -6.77
C ALA A 98 3.82 -9.29 -5.67
N THR A 99 3.95 -7.98 -5.79
CA THR A 99 3.37 -7.00 -4.86
C THR A 99 1.85 -6.95 -5.01
N GLU A 100 1.35 -6.99 -6.25
CA GLU A 100 -0.08 -6.97 -6.54
C GLU A 100 -0.82 -8.17 -5.94
N MET A 101 -0.25 -9.38 -6.04
CA MET A 101 -0.85 -10.57 -5.46
C MET A 101 -1.15 -10.40 -3.97
N VAL A 102 -0.17 -9.91 -3.20
CA VAL A 102 -0.32 -9.76 -1.75
C VAL A 102 -1.35 -8.69 -1.40
N ILE A 103 -1.32 -7.55 -2.11
CA ILE A 103 -2.29 -6.47 -1.93
C ILE A 103 -3.70 -6.98 -2.24
N ASN A 104 -3.89 -7.63 -3.38
CA ASN A 104 -5.18 -8.15 -3.80
C ASN A 104 -5.68 -9.27 -2.88
N ALA A 105 -4.79 -10.13 -2.36
CA ALA A 105 -5.13 -11.15 -1.37
C ALA A 105 -5.73 -10.52 -0.11
N SER A 106 -5.11 -9.46 0.41
CA SER A 106 -5.64 -8.72 1.56
C SER A 106 -7.01 -8.10 1.25
N HIS A 107 -7.15 -7.41 0.13
CA HIS A 107 -8.43 -6.78 -0.26
C HIS A 107 -9.55 -7.80 -0.51
N ALA A 108 -9.20 -9.00 -1.00
CA ALA A 108 -10.16 -10.10 -1.17
C ALA A 108 -10.52 -10.81 0.14
N GLY A 109 -9.93 -10.40 1.28
CA GLY A 109 -10.14 -11.02 2.57
C GLY A 109 -9.62 -12.48 2.64
N LEU A 110 -8.56 -12.78 1.87
CA LEU A 110 -7.94 -14.11 1.87
C LEU A 110 -7.11 -14.35 3.12
N ARG A 111 -7.05 -15.60 3.57
CA ARG A 111 -6.22 -16.01 4.70
C ARG A 111 -4.77 -16.12 4.26
N ILE A 112 -3.90 -15.27 4.83
CA ILE A 112 -2.50 -15.19 4.46
C ILE A 112 -1.63 -15.66 5.64
N ALA A 113 -0.62 -16.46 5.34
CA ALA A 113 0.38 -16.91 6.32
C ALA A 113 1.80 -16.69 5.84
N GLU A 114 2.75 -16.74 6.76
CA GLU A 114 4.19 -16.77 6.49
C GLU A 114 4.83 -18.01 7.07
N ILE A 115 5.82 -18.54 6.36
CA ILE A 115 6.70 -19.60 6.87
C ILE A 115 8.17 -19.16 6.73
N PRO A 116 9.05 -19.57 7.65
CA PRO A 116 10.48 -19.34 7.51
C PRO A 116 11.02 -20.00 6.23
N THR A 117 11.76 -19.25 5.42
CA THR A 117 12.33 -19.76 4.17
C THR A 117 13.76 -19.26 4.04
N ARG A 118 14.72 -20.16 3.85
CA ARG A 118 16.12 -19.81 3.70
C ARG A 118 16.41 -19.28 2.31
N LEU A 119 17.24 -18.22 2.23
CA LEU A 119 17.69 -17.63 0.98
C LEU A 119 19.18 -17.90 0.81
N TYR A 120 19.55 -18.50 -0.32
CA TYR A 120 20.92 -18.74 -0.75
C TYR A 120 21.36 -17.76 -1.83
N PRO A 121 22.66 -17.55 -2.03
CA PRO A 121 23.17 -16.81 -3.18
C PRO A 121 22.69 -17.44 -4.48
N ASP A 122 22.28 -16.61 -5.43
CA ASP A 122 21.91 -17.08 -6.75
C ASP A 122 23.13 -17.68 -7.47
N LYS A 123 22.90 -18.71 -8.28
CA LYS A 123 23.93 -19.41 -9.04
C LYS A 123 24.09 -18.88 -10.46
N ARG A 124 23.65 -17.63 -10.70
CA ARG A 124 23.74 -17.00 -12.02
C ARG A 124 25.13 -16.39 -12.23
N ASP A 125 25.75 -16.70 -13.36
CA ASP A 125 27.05 -16.13 -13.77
C ASP A 125 26.95 -14.68 -14.30
N ARG A 126 25.91 -13.93 -13.90
CA ARG A 126 25.68 -12.55 -14.37
C ARG A 126 25.26 -11.63 -13.24
N ALA A 127 25.58 -10.34 -13.40
CA ALA A 127 25.22 -9.32 -12.45
C ALA A 127 23.68 -9.27 -12.22
N PRO A 128 23.23 -9.02 -11.00
CA PRO A 128 21.80 -8.87 -10.70
C PRO A 128 21.16 -7.78 -11.57
N HIS A 129 20.03 -8.08 -12.18
CA HIS A 129 19.28 -7.10 -12.98
C HIS A 129 18.60 -6.01 -12.14
N LEU A 130 18.54 -6.18 -10.82
CA LEU A 130 17.88 -5.26 -9.90
C LEU A 130 18.72 -3.99 -9.67
N ARG A 131 18.12 -2.86 -10.00
CA ARG A 131 18.66 -1.53 -9.67
C ARG A 131 17.94 -1.00 -8.42
N SER A 132 18.60 -1.11 -7.26
CA SER A 132 18.02 -0.92 -5.92
C SER A 132 17.10 0.30 -5.81
N PHE A 133 17.55 1.49 -6.20
CA PHE A 133 16.76 2.71 -6.09
C PHE A 133 15.61 2.77 -7.09
N ARG A 134 15.86 2.39 -8.35
CA ARG A 134 14.84 2.43 -9.39
C ARG A 134 13.72 1.43 -9.12
N ASP A 135 14.07 0.23 -8.72
CA ASP A 135 13.09 -0.82 -8.49
C ASP A 135 12.37 -0.60 -7.15
N GLY A 136 13.08 -0.14 -6.12
CA GLY A 136 12.47 0.31 -4.87
C GLY A 136 11.45 1.44 -5.07
N TRP A 137 11.78 2.43 -5.91
CA TRP A 137 10.86 3.50 -6.28
C TRP A 137 9.65 2.97 -7.06
N ARG A 138 9.84 2.03 -7.99
CA ARG A 138 8.73 1.39 -8.72
C ARG A 138 7.75 0.69 -7.77
N HIS A 139 8.27 -0.08 -6.80
CA HIS A 139 7.44 -0.74 -5.79
C HIS A 139 6.70 0.27 -4.91
N LEU A 140 7.39 1.28 -4.40
CA LEU A 140 6.77 2.34 -3.60
C LEU A 140 5.69 3.09 -4.39
N ARG A 141 6.01 3.51 -5.62
CA ARG A 141 5.05 4.17 -6.51
C ARG A 141 3.82 3.30 -6.77
N PHE A 142 4.04 2.00 -7.03
CA PHE A 142 2.95 1.05 -7.21
C PHE A 142 2.06 0.98 -5.97
N MET A 143 2.64 0.80 -4.80
CA MET A 143 1.90 0.78 -3.53
C MET A 143 1.11 2.07 -3.33
N LEU A 144 1.73 3.24 -3.46
CA LEU A 144 1.06 4.53 -3.29
C LEU A 144 -0.08 4.74 -4.29
N THR A 145 0.07 4.30 -5.55
CA THR A 145 -0.98 4.42 -6.57
C THR A 145 -2.25 3.66 -6.16
N TYR A 146 -2.10 2.54 -5.47
CA TYR A 146 -3.23 1.72 -5.02
C TYR A 146 -3.63 1.95 -3.56
N ALA A 147 -3.01 2.92 -2.89
CA ALA A 147 -3.37 3.36 -1.55
C ALA A 147 -3.66 4.88 -1.54
N PRO A 148 -4.74 5.33 -2.20
CA PRO A 148 -5.09 6.76 -2.29
C PRO A 148 -5.33 7.40 -0.93
N ASP A 149 -5.68 6.62 0.08
CA ASP A 149 -5.86 7.10 1.45
C ASP A 149 -4.55 7.63 2.04
N TRP A 150 -3.45 6.93 1.81
CA TRP A 150 -2.12 7.32 2.27
C TRP A 150 -1.47 8.42 1.42
N LEU A 151 -1.75 8.41 0.11
CA LEU A 151 -1.15 9.38 -0.81
C LEU A 151 -1.87 10.73 -0.79
N TYR A 152 -3.19 10.73 -0.61
CA TYR A 152 -4.01 11.93 -0.73
C TYR A 152 -4.87 12.22 0.49
N LEU A 153 -5.69 11.25 0.97
CA LEU A 153 -6.69 11.57 2.00
C LEU A 153 -6.03 11.94 3.32
N MET A 154 -5.04 11.18 3.77
CA MET A 154 -4.33 11.47 5.02
C MET A 154 -3.58 12.82 4.97
N PRO A 155 -2.66 13.08 4.01
CA PRO A 155 -1.97 14.37 3.97
C PRO A 155 -2.90 15.54 3.69
N GLY A 156 -3.92 15.37 2.84
CA GLY A 156 -4.93 16.38 2.59
C GLY A 156 -5.75 16.72 3.84
N SER A 157 -6.14 15.72 4.62
CA SER A 157 -6.87 15.92 5.89
C SER A 157 -6.01 16.62 6.94
N ILE A 158 -4.74 16.24 7.07
CA ILE A 158 -3.80 16.89 7.98
C ILE A 158 -3.63 18.36 7.59
N LEU A 159 -3.40 18.62 6.31
CA LEU A 159 -3.20 19.99 5.79
C LEU A 159 -4.45 20.86 6.00
N SER A 160 -5.65 20.32 5.67
CA SER A 160 -6.92 20.98 5.92
C SER A 160 -7.13 21.28 7.40
N LEU A 161 -6.84 20.30 8.26
CA LEU A 161 -7.04 20.46 9.71
C LEU A 161 -6.12 21.55 10.27
N ILE A 162 -4.84 21.58 9.89
CA ILE A 162 -3.89 22.62 10.29
C ILE A 162 -4.41 23.99 9.82
N GLY A 163 -4.89 24.08 8.58
CA GLY A 163 -5.44 25.30 8.03
C GLY A 163 -6.69 25.77 8.79
N VAL A 164 -7.67 24.90 9.01
CA VAL A 164 -8.90 25.23 9.75
C VAL A 164 -8.60 25.65 11.18
N LEU A 165 -7.73 24.94 11.88
CA LEU A 165 -7.32 25.28 13.25
C LEU A 165 -6.59 26.64 13.29
N GLY A 166 -5.71 26.90 12.32
CA GLY A 166 -5.03 28.19 12.20
C GLY A 166 -6.01 29.34 11.94
N MET A 167 -6.98 29.14 11.06
CA MET A 167 -8.04 30.11 10.82
C MET A 167 -8.89 30.35 12.06
N ALA A 168 -9.33 29.30 12.76
CA ALA A 168 -10.12 29.42 13.97
C ALA A 168 -9.38 30.15 15.10
N LEU A 169 -8.07 29.92 15.22
CA LEU A 169 -7.22 30.58 16.20
C LEU A 169 -7.04 32.09 15.93
N LEU A 170 -6.92 32.45 14.64
CA LEU A 170 -6.62 33.82 14.21
C LEU A 170 -7.83 34.65 13.83
N ALA A 171 -9.01 34.04 13.67
CA ALA A 171 -10.26 34.73 13.34
C ALA A 171 -10.67 35.80 14.37
N PRO A 172 -10.49 35.63 15.70
CA PRO A 172 -10.81 36.66 16.67
C PRO A 172 -9.85 37.85 16.67
N GLY A 173 -8.67 37.69 16.09
CA GLY A 173 -7.66 38.74 16.03
C GLY A 173 -6.22 38.19 16.04
N PRO A 174 -5.22 39.03 15.90
CA PRO A 174 -3.82 38.63 15.93
C PRO A 174 -3.43 38.03 17.28
N VAL A 175 -2.64 36.94 17.25
CA VAL A 175 -2.13 36.24 18.43
C VAL A 175 -0.64 36.50 18.55
N GLU A 176 -0.17 36.84 19.74
CA GLU A 176 1.25 37.01 20.03
C GLU A 176 1.84 35.71 20.58
N VAL A 177 2.90 35.22 19.93
CA VAL A 177 3.65 34.05 20.37
C VAL A 177 5.11 34.45 20.52
N GLY A 178 5.53 34.72 21.77
CA GLY A 178 6.84 35.25 22.05
C GLY A 178 7.03 36.65 21.41
N ASN A 179 8.03 36.78 20.55
CA ASN A 179 8.33 38.04 19.83
C ASN A 179 7.69 38.12 18.43
N VAL A 180 6.81 37.16 18.07
CA VAL A 180 6.18 37.08 16.76
C VAL A 180 4.68 37.32 16.87
N GLN A 181 4.18 38.30 16.11
CA GLN A 181 2.75 38.54 15.99
C GLN A 181 2.18 37.75 14.81
N LEU A 182 1.32 36.79 15.11
CA LEU A 182 0.59 36.01 14.12
C LEU A 182 -0.66 36.79 13.71
N GLY A 183 -0.58 37.47 12.60
CA GLY A 183 -1.65 38.34 12.08
C GLY A 183 -2.21 37.82 10.73
N ILE A 184 -2.66 38.74 9.91
CA ILE A 184 -3.37 38.48 8.64
C ILE A 184 -2.57 37.61 7.64
N HIS A 185 -1.23 37.70 7.65
CA HIS A 185 -0.40 36.90 6.77
C HIS A 185 -0.49 35.39 7.15
N PHE A 186 -0.48 35.10 8.44
CA PHE A 186 -0.65 33.72 8.92
C PHE A 186 -2.07 33.20 8.71
N LEU A 187 -3.08 34.06 8.80
CA LEU A 187 -4.46 33.75 8.44
C LEU A 187 -4.58 33.40 6.96
N ALA A 188 -3.92 34.12 6.08
CA ALA A 188 -3.87 33.84 4.65
C ALA A 188 -3.20 32.48 4.35
N VAL A 189 -2.09 32.17 5.03
CA VAL A 189 -1.42 30.86 4.91
C VAL A 189 -2.31 29.74 5.43
N ALA A 190 -2.99 29.91 6.55
CA ALA A 190 -3.94 28.95 7.08
C ALA A 190 -5.11 28.68 6.11
N SER A 191 -5.65 29.74 5.52
CA SER A 191 -6.66 29.64 4.45
C SER A 191 -6.14 28.85 3.24
N LEU A 192 -4.92 29.13 2.79
CA LEU A 192 -4.28 28.39 1.70
C LEU A 192 -4.14 26.91 2.03
N PHE A 193 -3.72 26.56 3.25
CA PHE A 193 -3.61 25.16 3.69
C PHE A 193 -4.97 24.47 3.70
N THR A 194 -6.03 25.14 4.12
CA THR A 194 -7.39 24.61 4.07
C THR A 194 -7.80 24.27 2.64
N LEU A 195 -7.61 25.22 1.72
CA LEU A 195 -7.97 25.05 0.31
C LEU A 195 -7.14 23.97 -0.39
N LEU A 196 -5.82 23.96 -0.18
CA LEU A 196 -4.94 22.92 -0.73
C LEU A 196 -5.29 21.56 -0.18
N GLY A 197 -5.51 21.44 1.13
CA GLY A 197 -5.90 20.18 1.76
C GLY A 197 -7.23 19.66 1.21
N ALA A 198 -8.23 20.52 1.05
CA ALA A 198 -9.51 20.15 0.44
C ALA A 198 -9.35 19.66 -1.01
N ASN A 199 -8.53 20.33 -1.83
CA ASN A 199 -8.22 19.88 -3.19
C ASN A 199 -7.52 18.53 -3.21
N VAL A 200 -6.54 18.29 -2.32
CA VAL A 200 -5.85 17.00 -2.21
C VAL A 200 -6.81 15.88 -1.80
N ILE A 201 -7.75 16.17 -0.88
CA ILE A 201 -8.81 15.21 -0.51
C ILE A 201 -9.68 14.88 -1.73
N TRP A 202 -10.08 15.86 -2.54
CA TRP A 202 -10.84 15.63 -3.78
C TRP A 202 -10.10 14.72 -4.76
N PHE A 203 -8.81 14.94 -4.98
CA PHE A 203 -7.99 14.02 -5.80
C PHE A 203 -7.96 12.62 -5.22
N GLY A 204 -7.87 12.48 -3.90
CA GLY A 204 -7.94 11.19 -3.21
C GLY A 204 -9.25 10.45 -3.45
N LEU A 205 -10.37 11.14 -3.35
CA LEU A 205 -11.69 10.57 -3.63
C LEU A 205 -11.83 10.12 -5.09
N LEU A 206 -11.37 10.92 -6.05
CA LEU A 206 -11.37 10.56 -7.47
C LEU A 206 -10.45 9.37 -7.76
N ALA A 207 -9.26 9.33 -7.15
CA ALA A 207 -8.34 8.20 -7.28
C ALA A 207 -8.96 6.90 -6.71
N ARG A 208 -9.64 6.99 -5.58
CA ARG A 208 -10.36 5.87 -4.96
C ARG A 208 -11.46 5.32 -5.87
N LEU A 209 -12.26 6.21 -6.46
CA LEU A 209 -13.30 5.86 -7.44
C LEU A 209 -12.71 5.14 -8.65
N THR A 210 -11.66 5.70 -9.24
CA THR A 210 -11.00 5.13 -10.41
C THR A 210 -10.40 3.75 -10.10
N ASN A 211 -9.78 3.58 -8.93
CA ASN A 211 -9.23 2.30 -8.51
C ASN A 211 -10.33 1.25 -8.30
N ALA A 212 -11.46 1.61 -7.69
CA ALA A 212 -12.60 0.72 -7.49
C ALA A 212 -13.21 0.25 -8.83
N GLN A 213 -13.29 1.13 -9.83
CA GLN A 213 -13.79 0.79 -11.15
C GLN A 213 -12.83 -0.14 -11.91
N ARG A 214 -11.52 0.08 -11.80
CA ARG A 214 -10.51 -0.72 -12.50
C ARG A 214 -10.29 -2.10 -11.90
N ASN A 215 -10.43 -2.23 -10.60
CA ASN A 215 -10.27 -3.51 -9.91
C ASN A 215 -11.28 -3.63 -8.75
N PRO A 216 -12.41 -4.32 -8.97
CA PRO A 216 -13.46 -4.51 -7.96
C PRO A 216 -12.96 -5.19 -6.67
N VAL A 217 -11.91 -6.00 -6.74
CA VAL A 217 -11.27 -6.64 -5.57
C VAL A 217 -10.77 -5.59 -4.58
N ARG A 218 -10.40 -4.41 -5.05
CA ARG A 218 -9.89 -3.29 -4.25
C ARG A 218 -10.98 -2.31 -3.81
N SER A 219 -12.25 -2.62 -4.06
CA SER A 219 -13.39 -1.79 -3.67
C SER A 219 -13.65 -1.92 -2.16
N ASP A 220 -13.44 -0.84 -1.42
CA ASP A 220 -13.85 -0.76 -0.02
C ASP A 220 -15.38 -0.69 0.07
N SER A 221 -15.97 -1.64 0.81
CA SER A 221 -17.42 -1.73 1.01
C SER A 221 -18.02 -0.48 1.71
N SER A 222 -17.22 0.19 2.54
CA SER A 222 -17.64 1.41 3.26
C SER A 222 -17.74 2.60 2.32
N PHE A 223 -16.78 2.75 1.41
CA PHE A 223 -16.81 3.81 0.41
C PHE A 223 -17.91 3.58 -0.64
N GLY A 224 -18.13 2.34 -1.05
CA GLY A 224 -19.25 1.98 -1.93
C GLY A 224 -20.61 2.26 -1.31
N ARG A 225 -20.77 2.18 0.02
CA ARG A 225 -21.97 2.63 0.72
C ARG A 225 -22.13 4.15 0.67
N LEU A 226 -21.07 4.91 0.93
CA LEU A 226 -21.10 6.38 0.87
C LEU A 226 -21.52 6.86 -0.51
N LEU A 227 -20.99 6.26 -1.58
CA LEU A 227 -21.34 6.62 -2.96
C LEU A 227 -22.80 6.36 -3.32
N ARG A 228 -23.44 5.37 -2.70
CA ARG A 228 -24.88 5.14 -2.89
C ARG A 228 -25.75 6.25 -2.29
N TYR A 229 -25.26 6.98 -1.29
CA TYR A 229 -25.95 8.14 -0.72
C TYR A 229 -25.68 9.43 -1.49
N PHE A 230 -24.52 9.53 -2.20
CA PHE A 230 -24.14 10.70 -3.01
C PHE A 230 -24.53 10.46 -4.47
N THR A 231 -25.79 10.70 -4.80
CA THR A 231 -26.25 10.71 -6.19
C THR A 231 -26.00 12.09 -6.82
N LEU A 232 -26.00 12.14 -8.17
CA LEU A 232 -25.83 13.38 -8.92
C LEU A 232 -26.85 14.45 -8.51
N GLU A 233 -28.09 14.06 -8.31
CA GLU A 233 -29.19 14.96 -7.93
C GLU A 233 -28.96 15.59 -6.57
N ARG A 234 -28.54 14.79 -5.58
CA ARG A 234 -28.22 15.30 -4.24
C ARG A 234 -27.01 16.24 -4.25
N GLY A 235 -26.01 15.93 -5.08
CA GLY A 235 -24.86 16.80 -5.28
C GLY A 235 -25.24 18.14 -5.89
N LEU A 236 -26.12 18.14 -6.88
CA LEU A 236 -26.64 19.37 -7.52
C LEU A 236 -27.48 20.20 -6.54
N ILE A 237 -28.35 19.58 -5.75
CA ILE A 237 -29.16 20.28 -4.75
C ILE A 237 -28.28 20.92 -3.69
N LEU A 238 -27.27 20.19 -3.17
CA LEU A 238 -26.31 20.73 -2.21
C LEU A 238 -25.50 21.86 -2.79
N GLY A 239 -25.01 21.74 -4.03
CA GLY A 239 -24.28 22.78 -4.74
C GLY A 239 -25.11 24.03 -4.95
N ALA A 240 -26.35 23.91 -5.39
CA ALA A 240 -27.26 25.02 -5.54
C ALA A 240 -27.58 25.72 -4.20
N GLY A 241 -27.75 24.95 -3.13
CA GLY A 241 -27.98 25.49 -1.78
C GLY A 241 -26.77 26.20 -1.16
N LEU A 242 -25.55 25.91 -1.59
CA LEU A 242 -24.33 26.60 -1.14
C LEU A 242 -24.03 27.88 -1.95
N THR A 243 -24.67 28.05 -3.11
CA THR A 243 -24.48 29.22 -3.99
C THR A 243 -25.63 30.25 -3.91
N ALA A 244 -26.72 29.89 -3.25
CA ALA A 244 -27.86 30.79 -2.92
C ALA A 244 -27.64 31.51 -1.60
#